data_9ab8a9fd325c92a1a055fd2294ee86e7
#
_entry.id   9ab8a9fd325c92a1a055fd2294ee86e7
#
_cell.length_a   1.000
_cell.length_b   1.000
_cell.length_c   1.000
_cell.angle_alpha   90.00
_cell.angle_beta   90.00
_cell.angle_gamma   90.00
#
_symmetry.space_group_name_H-M   'P 1'
#
loop_
_entity.id
_entity.type
_entity.pdbx_description
1 polymer ?
#
loop_
_entity_poly.entity_id
_entity_poly.type
_entity_poly.pdbx_seq_one_letter_code
_entity_poly.pdbx_strand_id
1 'polypeptide(L)'
;MRFRKCLACLLVGVLTVVALGGCGGGGSGGDTVADAVPVLRVNVGNEPPSLDPGLATDVVSANVLNALMDPLVKLGPDLEPQSGLAESWDVSDDGKTITFHLRSNAKWTNGDPVTAHDFEYSWKRTLSPDLAADYAYQFYGIEGAQEYNGCEKNCVELRDNVGVKALDDATLEVRLTTPQPWFVQQMAHTSFLAVHRATVEQFGEKWTEPKNIVTNGPFRLTAWQHNSSMTLEKWAGWRDAASVHLTRVEAKMIPDSTTALQAFRAGEFDACIDVQTCVPTEEFESLQGTPELTVHPGLGVQFIGVNVKKVPDVNERRALALALDRTTIVESVSKAGEKPATSFTPAGMPGYDQIQQDFIAPTADLERAKQYLAQADNPVRSITLYANQDALAKDIQVAVQSMWAELGIKTTIKAQEWAQYLDFLGPPPNGAVDTFYVGWIGDYVDAINFLQLSQCDSGLNFAGFCDRDLDALLDEAVKSQDDAERYGLYGKAEALLTGPEGQFPYIPLYWIVYPILHKANVVDWEPNLLDQFDWTKVRIEQEG
;
A
#
# COMPACT_ATOMS: atom_id res chain seq x y z
N MET A 1 8.11 -59.87 -10.97
CA MET A 1 7.98 -61.15 -10.24
C MET A 1 7.03 -60.95 -9.05
N ARG A 2 5.90 -61.59 -9.14
CA ARG A 2 5.06 -62.25 -8.09
C ARG A 2 4.67 -61.41 -6.88
N PHE A 3 3.36 -61.02 -6.73
CA PHE A 3 2.24 -61.79 -6.12
C PHE A 3 2.29 -61.74 -4.58
N ARG A 4 1.28 -61.44 -3.78
CA ARG A 4 -0.18 -61.74 -3.73
C ARG A 4 -0.74 -60.97 -2.51
N LYS A 5 -1.89 -60.27 -2.56
CA LYS A 5 -3.24 -60.76 -2.30
C LYS A 5 -3.55 -61.15 -0.83
N CYS A 6 -4.62 -60.55 -0.37
CA CYS A 6 -5.72 -61.03 0.47
C CYS A 6 -5.80 -60.32 1.81
N LEU A 7 -6.93 -60.01 2.48
CA LEU A 7 -8.32 -60.41 2.28
C LEU A 7 -9.20 -59.52 3.23
N ALA A 8 -10.38 -59.29 2.86
CA ALA A 8 -11.43 -58.64 3.61
C ALA A 8 -11.85 -59.41 4.88
N CYS A 9 -12.35 -58.71 5.91
CA CYS A 9 -13.35 -59.24 6.84
C CYS A 9 -14.39 -58.18 7.21
N LEU A 10 -15.60 -58.47 6.79
CA LEU A 10 -16.87 -57.94 7.28
C LEU A 10 -17.16 -58.51 8.67
N LEU A 11 -17.94 -57.74 9.49
CA LEU A 11 -18.96 -58.16 10.46
C LEU A 11 -19.51 -56.91 11.15
N VAL A 12 -20.70 -56.40 10.86
CA VAL A 12 -22.09 -56.77 11.22
C VAL A 12 -22.37 -56.59 12.71
N GLY A 13 -23.22 -55.60 12.98
CA GLY A 13 -24.38 -55.66 13.85
C GLY A 13 -24.19 -55.20 15.30
N VAL A 14 -24.97 -54.24 15.76
CA VAL A 14 -26.23 -54.43 16.46
C VAL A 14 -26.89 -53.09 16.76
N LEU A 15 -28.09 -52.88 16.25
CA LEU A 15 -29.06 -51.90 16.75
C LEU A 15 -29.52 -52.28 18.16
N THR A 16 -29.62 -51.29 19.05
CA THR A 16 -30.53 -51.38 20.18
C THR A 16 -31.31 -50.06 20.31
N VAL A 17 -32.56 -50.11 19.90
CA VAL A 17 -33.61 -49.15 20.19
C VAL A 17 -34.10 -49.42 21.61
N VAL A 18 -34.09 -48.39 22.47
CA VAL A 18 -34.94 -48.38 23.67
C VAL A 18 -35.70 -47.07 23.68
N ALA A 19 -36.98 -47.14 23.36
CA ALA A 19 -37.95 -46.09 23.63
C ALA A 19 -38.67 -46.42 24.93
N LEU A 20 -38.90 -45.37 25.73
CA LEU A 20 -39.98 -45.21 26.72
C LEU A 20 -39.59 -44.02 27.59
N GLY A 21 -40.19 -42.87 27.59
CA GLY A 21 -41.58 -42.56 27.85
C GLY A 21 -41.70 -41.95 29.26
N GLY A 22 -41.97 -40.65 29.37
CA GLY A 22 -42.23 -40.00 30.65
C GLY A 22 -42.44 -38.48 30.49
N CYS A 23 -43.67 -38.06 30.56
CA CYS A 23 -44.17 -36.70 30.58
C CYS A 23 -43.74 -35.89 31.80
N GLY A 24 -43.59 -34.56 31.59
CA GLY A 24 -44.04 -33.58 32.58
C GLY A 24 -43.04 -32.52 32.97
N GLY A 25 -43.36 -31.29 32.68
CA GLY A 25 -42.83 -30.13 33.37
C GLY A 25 -42.33 -29.00 32.45
N GLY A 26 -43.21 -28.03 32.18
CA GLY A 26 -42.85 -26.81 31.46
C GLY A 26 -41.83 -26.00 32.24
N GLY A 27 -40.78 -25.64 31.54
CA GLY A 27 -39.84 -24.61 31.89
C GLY A 27 -39.44 -23.93 30.58
N SER A 28 -39.92 -22.72 30.38
CA SER A 28 -39.43 -21.82 29.33
C SER A 28 -37.98 -21.46 29.63
N GLY A 29 -37.10 -22.33 29.26
CA GLY A 29 -35.68 -21.98 29.11
C GLY A 29 -35.56 -21.23 27.79
N GLY A 30 -35.42 -19.93 27.87
CA GLY A 30 -34.93 -19.18 26.73
C GLY A 30 -33.55 -19.77 26.36
N ASP A 31 -33.45 -20.33 25.18
CA ASP A 31 -32.16 -20.58 24.54
C ASP A 31 -31.45 -19.22 24.47
N THR A 32 -30.58 -18.97 25.45
CA THR A 32 -29.56 -17.96 25.28
C THR A 32 -28.72 -18.45 24.11
N VAL A 33 -29.00 -17.91 22.92
CA VAL A 33 -28.05 -17.97 21.81
C VAL A 33 -26.76 -17.46 22.42
N ALA A 34 -25.79 -18.33 22.60
CA ALA A 34 -24.46 -17.95 23.04
C ALA A 34 -24.01 -16.90 22.01
N ASP A 35 -23.78 -15.67 22.46
CA ASP A 35 -23.30 -14.58 21.60
C ASP A 35 -22.14 -15.14 20.79
N ALA A 36 -22.32 -15.21 19.47
CA ALA A 36 -21.29 -15.74 18.59
C ALA A 36 -20.06 -14.84 18.76
N VAL A 37 -18.93 -15.45 19.07
CA VAL A 37 -17.66 -14.74 19.28
C VAL A 37 -17.34 -13.99 17.98
N PRO A 38 -17.19 -12.64 17.98
CA PRO A 38 -16.97 -11.88 16.75
C PRO A 38 -15.62 -12.24 16.12
N VAL A 39 -15.66 -13.07 15.09
CA VAL A 39 -14.49 -13.50 14.29
C VAL A 39 -14.64 -12.96 12.88
N LEU A 40 -13.68 -12.17 12.41
CA LEU A 40 -13.60 -11.75 11.02
C LEU A 40 -12.77 -12.78 10.25
N ARG A 41 -13.32 -13.34 9.20
CA ARG A 41 -12.59 -14.14 8.22
C ARG A 41 -12.32 -13.27 7.01
N VAL A 42 -11.04 -13.11 6.65
CA VAL A 42 -10.62 -12.18 5.59
C VAL A 42 -9.71 -12.89 4.59
N ASN A 43 -9.87 -12.59 3.30
CA ASN A 43 -8.86 -12.93 2.31
C ASN A 43 -7.86 -11.77 2.18
N VAL A 44 -6.58 -12.03 2.45
CA VAL A 44 -5.49 -11.06 2.27
C VAL A 44 -4.83 -11.19 0.88
N GLY A 45 -5.32 -12.13 0.06
CA GLY A 45 -4.80 -12.38 -1.29
C GLY A 45 -3.45 -13.09 -1.26
N ASN A 46 -2.38 -12.34 -1.21
CA ASN A 46 -1.02 -12.86 -1.27
C ASN A 46 -0.41 -13.05 0.13
N GLU A 47 0.67 -13.82 0.19
CA GLU A 47 1.56 -13.87 1.34
C GLU A 47 2.18 -12.49 1.56
N PRO A 48 2.12 -11.89 2.78
CA PRO A 48 2.90 -10.69 3.09
C PRO A 48 4.40 -11.01 3.00
N PRO A 49 5.16 -10.31 2.13
CA PRO A 49 6.60 -10.57 1.97
C PRO A 49 7.38 -10.36 3.26
N SER A 50 6.96 -9.42 4.10
CA SER A 50 7.61 -9.13 5.38
C SER A 50 6.64 -8.57 6.41
N LEU A 51 6.75 -9.02 7.67
CA LEU A 51 6.14 -8.37 8.83
C LEU A 51 7.19 -7.59 9.65
N ASP A 52 8.33 -7.29 9.07
CA ASP A 52 9.30 -6.33 9.60
C ASP A 52 9.00 -4.95 9.01
N PRO A 53 8.60 -3.94 9.80
CA PRO A 53 8.28 -2.60 9.31
C PRO A 53 9.42 -1.95 8.50
N GLY A 54 10.67 -2.26 8.83
CA GLY A 54 11.82 -1.76 8.09
C GLY A 54 12.05 -2.43 6.73
N LEU A 55 11.34 -3.51 6.42
CA LEU A 55 11.47 -4.27 5.17
C LEU A 55 10.16 -4.41 4.39
N ALA A 56 9.02 -4.02 4.98
CA ALA A 56 7.72 -4.08 4.35
C ALA A 56 7.54 -2.92 3.36
N THR A 57 7.24 -3.23 2.09
CA THR A 57 7.08 -2.24 1.01
C THR A 57 5.77 -2.41 0.24
N ASP A 58 4.88 -3.30 0.69
CA ASP A 58 3.65 -3.66 0.01
C ASP A 58 2.41 -3.47 0.90
N VAL A 59 1.26 -3.31 0.26
CA VAL A 59 -0.03 -3.03 0.91
C VAL A 59 -0.48 -4.20 1.80
N VAL A 60 -0.23 -5.46 1.40
CA VAL A 60 -0.65 -6.63 2.18
C VAL A 60 0.10 -6.68 3.51
N SER A 61 1.44 -6.51 3.46
CA SER A 61 2.27 -6.39 4.67
C SER A 61 1.83 -5.22 5.55
N ALA A 62 1.58 -4.05 4.95
CA ALA A 62 1.16 -2.84 5.67
C ALA A 62 -0.17 -3.04 6.41
N ASN A 63 -1.18 -3.64 5.77
CA ASN A 63 -2.47 -3.88 6.40
C ASN A 63 -2.39 -4.89 7.56
N VAL A 64 -1.58 -5.93 7.44
CA VAL A 64 -1.34 -6.85 8.56
C VAL A 64 -0.56 -6.18 9.69
N LEU A 65 0.46 -5.37 9.37
CA LEU A 65 1.22 -4.60 10.35
C LEU A 65 0.34 -3.61 11.12
N ASN A 66 -0.61 -2.94 10.46
CA ASN A 66 -1.57 -2.03 11.09
C ASN A 66 -2.51 -2.73 12.10
N ALA A 67 -2.76 -4.04 11.93
CA ALA A 67 -3.47 -4.82 12.95
C ALA A 67 -2.58 -5.20 14.13
N LEU A 68 -1.27 -5.38 13.90
CA LEU A 68 -0.31 -5.90 14.90
C LEU A 68 0.41 -4.79 15.67
N MET A 69 0.58 -3.62 15.08
CA MET A 69 1.40 -2.53 15.62
C MET A 69 0.65 -1.20 15.63
N ASP A 70 0.90 -0.40 16.64
CA ASP A 70 0.33 0.92 16.81
C ASP A 70 1.33 1.97 16.29
N PRO A 71 0.93 2.88 15.39
CA PRO A 71 1.80 3.93 14.91
C PRO A 71 1.98 5.05 15.95
N LEU A 72 2.99 5.87 15.75
CA LEU A 72 3.22 7.08 16.55
C LEU A 72 2.05 8.06 16.41
N VAL A 73 1.57 8.24 15.18
CA VAL A 73 0.39 9.06 14.81
C VAL A 73 -0.53 8.20 13.94
N LYS A 74 -1.84 8.35 14.09
CA LYS A 74 -2.86 7.75 13.21
C LYS A 74 -3.40 8.80 12.25
N LEU A 75 -3.98 8.37 11.14
CA LEU A 75 -4.74 9.26 10.27
C LEU A 75 -6.24 9.05 10.48
N GLY A 76 -6.97 10.15 10.56
CA GLY A 76 -8.43 10.15 10.54
C GLY A 76 -8.97 9.84 9.13
N PRO A 77 -10.32 9.73 8.99
CA PRO A 77 -10.95 9.55 7.67
C PRO A 77 -10.67 10.70 6.70
N ASP A 78 -10.44 11.90 7.23
CA ASP A 78 -10.06 13.13 6.54
C ASP A 78 -8.54 13.26 6.32
N LEU A 79 -7.77 12.21 6.65
CA LEU A 79 -6.32 12.14 6.63
C LEU A 79 -5.60 13.13 7.59
N GLU A 80 -6.34 13.78 8.47
CA GLU A 80 -5.74 14.62 9.50
C GLU A 80 -5.05 13.78 10.59
N PRO A 81 -3.88 14.24 11.08
CA PRO A 81 -3.13 13.52 12.12
C PRO A 81 -3.93 13.41 13.42
N GLN A 82 -4.04 12.20 13.92
CA GLN A 82 -4.68 11.88 15.20
C GLN A 82 -3.70 11.19 16.14
N SER A 83 -3.96 11.29 17.44
CA SER A 83 -3.09 10.66 18.44
C SER A 83 -3.08 9.14 18.31
N GLY A 84 -1.87 8.60 18.14
CA GLY A 84 -1.54 7.18 18.20
C GLY A 84 -0.84 6.81 19.50
N LEU A 85 0.41 6.34 19.43
CA LEU A 85 1.30 6.18 20.58
C LEU A 85 1.78 7.54 21.12
N ALA A 86 1.94 8.56 20.27
CA ALA A 86 2.03 9.94 20.72
C ALA A 86 0.63 10.46 21.07
N GLU A 87 0.47 11.00 22.29
CA GLU A 87 -0.77 11.67 22.68
C GLU A 87 -0.81 13.13 22.21
N SER A 88 0.37 13.72 21.96
CA SER A 88 0.53 15.07 21.40
C SER A 88 1.91 15.24 20.79
N TRP A 89 2.11 16.33 20.06
CA TRP A 89 3.40 16.73 19.49
C TRP A 89 3.49 18.26 19.40
N ASP A 90 4.72 18.76 19.49
CA ASP A 90 5.06 20.17 19.30
C ASP A 90 5.93 20.31 18.06
N VAL A 91 5.67 21.33 17.24
CA VAL A 91 6.50 21.71 16.10
C VAL A 91 7.13 23.06 16.39
N SER A 92 8.46 23.17 16.22
CA SER A 92 9.17 24.45 16.41
C SER A 92 8.76 25.51 15.40
N ASP A 93 8.96 26.78 15.72
CA ASP A 93 8.57 27.91 14.86
C ASP A 93 9.21 27.86 13.46
N ASP A 94 10.39 27.25 13.34
CA ASP A 94 11.10 27.06 12.06
C ASP A 94 10.69 25.76 11.33
N GLY A 95 9.74 25.00 11.90
CA GLY A 95 9.23 23.73 11.33
C GLY A 95 10.24 22.59 11.29
N LYS A 96 11.41 22.73 11.93
CA LYS A 96 12.51 21.74 11.80
C LYS A 96 12.67 20.79 12.97
N THR A 97 12.07 21.09 14.12
CA THR A 97 12.11 20.20 15.27
C THR A 97 10.69 19.80 15.65
N ILE A 98 10.45 18.50 15.69
CA ILE A 98 9.18 17.93 16.15
C ILE A 98 9.47 17.14 17.43
N THR A 99 8.70 17.41 18.48
CA THR A 99 8.79 16.70 19.75
C THR A 99 7.49 15.93 19.97
N PHE A 100 7.56 14.62 19.97
CA PHE A 100 6.43 13.74 20.24
C PHE A 100 6.39 13.34 21.72
N HIS A 101 5.21 13.46 22.34
CA HIS A 101 4.94 13.07 23.73
C HIS A 101 4.20 11.73 23.75
N LEU A 102 4.87 10.67 24.19
CA LEU A 102 4.34 9.31 24.16
C LEU A 102 3.42 9.04 25.37
N ARG A 103 2.43 8.19 25.13
CA ARG A 103 1.52 7.69 26.16
C ARG A 103 2.26 6.77 27.15
N SER A 104 2.07 6.99 28.43
CA SER A 104 2.71 6.18 29.48
C SER A 104 2.07 4.80 29.67
N ASN A 105 0.88 4.54 29.11
CA ASN A 105 0.14 3.28 29.26
C ASN A 105 0.32 2.29 28.09
N ALA A 106 1.14 2.64 27.09
CA ALA A 106 1.43 1.77 25.96
C ALA A 106 2.38 0.63 26.37
N LYS A 107 2.08 -0.59 25.91
CA LYS A 107 2.86 -1.78 26.23
C LYS A 107 3.10 -2.64 25.00
N TRP A 108 4.17 -3.37 25.02
CA TRP A 108 4.43 -4.50 24.16
C TRP A 108 3.66 -5.74 24.63
N THR A 109 3.35 -6.66 23.73
CA THR A 109 2.57 -7.89 24.02
C THR A 109 3.24 -8.82 25.05
N ASN A 110 4.53 -8.65 25.33
CA ASN A 110 5.24 -9.33 26.40
C ASN A 110 5.11 -8.61 27.77
N GLY A 111 4.49 -7.42 27.80
CA GLY A 111 4.24 -6.62 29.00
C GLY A 111 5.24 -5.49 29.24
N ASP A 112 6.34 -5.40 28.48
CA ASP A 112 7.31 -4.30 28.56
C ASP A 112 6.63 -2.97 28.16
N PRO A 113 7.06 -1.80 28.69
CA PRO A 113 6.57 -0.52 28.25
C PRO A 113 7.03 -0.22 26.81
N VAL A 114 6.20 0.48 26.02
CA VAL A 114 6.65 1.11 24.77
C VAL A 114 7.23 2.47 25.12
N THR A 115 8.41 2.76 24.62
CA THR A 115 9.16 3.98 24.95
C THR A 115 9.67 4.71 23.71
N ALA A 116 10.10 5.96 23.87
CA ALA A 116 10.74 6.74 22.81
C ALA A 116 12.05 6.08 22.31
N HIS A 117 12.73 5.31 23.18
CA HIS A 117 13.94 4.55 22.82
C HIS A 117 13.65 3.45 21.79
N ASP A 118 12.43 2.88 21.77
CA ASP A 118 12.03 1.89 20.76
C ASP A 118 11.94 2.51 19.37
N PHE A 119 11.43 3.75 19.27
CA PHE A 119 11.38 4.51 18.02
C PHE A 119 12.78 4.92 17.55
N GLU A 120 13.61 5.47 18.44
CA GLU A 120 14.99 5.82 18.11
C GLU A 120 15.75 4.60 17.56
N TYR A 121 15.64 3.45 18.24
CA TYR A 121 16.24 2.21 17.79
C TYR A 121 15.71 1.77 16.41
N SER A 122 14.39 1.75 16.24
CA SER A 122 13.75 1.23 15.04
C SER A 122 14.10 2.06 13.81
N TRP A 123 14.05 3.38 13.90
CA TRP A 123 14.35 4.26 12.78
C TRP A 123 15.83 4.23 12.39
N LYS A 124 16.74 4.20 13.39
CA LYS A 124 18.17 4.00 13.15
C LYS A 124 18.48 2.62 12.58
N ARG A 125 17.70 1.59 12.94
CA ARG A 125 17.80 0.27 12.34
C ARG A 125 17.35 0.26 10.88
N THR A 126 16.21 0.90 10.55
CA THR A 126 15.73 1.02 9.16
C THR A 126 16.73 1.75 8.29
N LEU A 127 17.40 2.77 8.83
CA LEU A 127 18.46 3.52 8.14
C LEU A 127 19.80 2.76 8.05
N SER A 128 19.95 1.62 8.74
CA SER A 128 21.22 0.89 8.73
C SER A 128 21.53 0.36 7.32
N PRO A 129 22.75 0.61 6.78
CA PRO A 129 23.19 0.00 5.53
C PRO A 129 23.10 -1.54 5.55
N ASP A 130 23.27 -2.14 6.73
CA ASP A 130 23.22 -3.61 6.89
C ASP A 130 21.80 -4.18 6.72
N LEU A 131 20.75 -3.39 6.98
CA LEU A 131 19.37 -3.81 6.76
C LEU A 131 18.98 -3.68 5.29
N ALA A 132 19.58 -2.73 4.57
CA ALA A 132 19.30 -2.45 3.16
C ALA A 132 17.80 -2.23 2.88
N ALA A 133 17.15 -1.43 3.72
CA ALA A 133 15.71 -1.16 3.64
C ALA A 133 15.38 -0.29 2.41
N ASP A 134 14.48 -0.77 1.55
CA ASP A 134 14.06 -0.04 0.35
C ASP A 134 13.38 1.29 0.69
N TYR A 135 12.67 1.37 1.83
CA TYR A 135 12.00 2.58 2.31
C TYR A 135 12.86 3.46 3.23
N ALA A 136 14.20 3.24 3.29
CA ALA A 136 15.10 4.11 4.04
C ALA A 136 14.99 5.59 3.60
N TYR A 137 14.69 5.86 2.31
CA TYR A 137 14.52 7.21 1.77
C TYR A 137 13.39 8.00 2.46
N GLN A 138 12.38 7.35 3.01
CA GLN A 138 11.30 7.97 3.76
C GLN A 138 11.81 8.79 4.97
N PHE A 139 12.98 8.44 5.47
CA PHE A 139 13.64 9.07 6.63
C PHE A 139 14.63 10.16 6.25
N TYR A 140 14.94 10.39 4.95
CA TYR A 140 16.01 11.31 4.52
C TYR A 140 15.74 12.79 4.85
N GLY A 141 14.51 13.13 5.18
CA GLY A 141 14.19 14.42 5.77
C GLY A 141 14.79 14.65 7.16
N ILE A 142 15.13 13.59 7.90
CA ILE A 142 15.76 13.65 9.23
C ILE A 142 17.25 13.97 9.07
N GLU A 143 17.78 14.89 9.90
CA GLU A 143 19.21 15.23 9.90
C GLU A 143 20.10 14.00 10.00
N GLY A 144 21.11 13.90 9.13
CA GLY A 144 22.10 12.81 9.13
C GLY A 144 21.59 11.45 8.70
N ALA A 145 20.29 11.31 8.32
CA ALA A 145 19.70 10.02 7.96
C ALA A 145 20.27 9.48 6.64
N GLN A 146 20.34 10.33 5.61
CA GLN A 146 20.85 9.93 4.30
C GLN A 146 22.35 9.59 4.36
N GLU A 147 23.13 10.37 5.12
CA GLU A 147 24.56 10.13 5.31
C GLU A 147 24.80 8.80 6.05
N TYR A 148 23.97 8.48 7.05
CA TYR A 148 24.07 7.20 7.74
C TYR A 148 23.68 6.04 6.84
N ASN A 149 22.59 6.15 6.10
CA ASN A 149 22.13 5.09 5.21
C ASN A 149 23.13 4.82 4.07
N GLY A 150 23.79 5.85 3.53
CA GLY A 150 24.84 5.73 2.51
C GLY A 150 26.23 5.34 3.06
N CYS A 151 26.37 5.02 4.34
CA CYS A 151 27.65 4.78 4.98
C CYS A 151 28.25 3.41 4.62
N GLU A 152 29.50 3.39 4.12
CA GLU A 152 30.22 2.14 3.81
C GLU A 152 31.17 1.65 4.93
N LYS A 153 31.63 2.56 5.79
CA LYS A 153 32.63 2.24 6.83
C LYS A 153 32.52 3.15 8.04
N ASN A 154 32.73 2.59 9.23
CA ASN A 154 32.73 3.33 10.51
C ASN A 154 31.40 4.08 10.77
N CYS A 155 30.29 3.42 10.54
CA CYS A 155 28.97 4.02 10.53
C CYS A 155 28.40 4.39 11.91
N VAL A 156 29.08 4.04 13.01
CA VAL A 156 28.59 4.26 14.39
C VAL A 156 28.41 5.76 14.69
N GLU A 157 29.37 6.59 14.31
CA GLU A 157 29.31 8.05 14.55
C GLU A 157 28.15 8.68 13.73
N LEU A 158 27.98 8.26 12.48
CA LEU A 158 26.87 8.76 11.64
C LEU A 158 25.52 8.32 12.20
N ARG A 159 25.39 7.05 12.64
CA ARG A 159 24.17 6.57 13.32
C ARG A 159 23.83 7.41 14.55
N ASP A 160 24.83 7.71 15.39
CA ASP A 160 24.62 8.43 16.63
C ASP A 160 24.27 9.92 16.38
N ASN A 161 24.63 10.45 15.20
CA ASN A 161 24.32 11.81 14.76
C ASN A 161 22.96 11.93 14.01
N VAL A 162 22.27 10.82 13.72
CA VAL A 162 20.91 10.89 13.14
C VAL A 162 19.99 11.69 14.06
N GLY A 163 19.27 12.64 13.50
CA GLY A 163 18.40 13.60 14.18
C GLY A 163 17.14 13.01 14.83
N VAL A 164 17.12 11.73 15.18
CA VAL A 164 16.08 11.10 16.02
C VAL A 164 16.66 10.72 17.35
N LYS A 165 16.03 11.19 18.45
CA LYS A 165 16.57 10.99 19.80
C LYS A 165 15.46 10.89 20.85
N ALA A 166 15.50 9.82 21.64
CA ALA A 166 14.75 9.73 22.89
C ALA A 166 15.42 10.62 23.95
N LEU A 167 14.71 11.66 24.38
CA LEU A 167 15.17 12.54 25.47
C LEU A 167 14.94 11.88 26.83
N ASP A 168 13.89 11.10 26.92
CA ASP A 168 13.52 10.21 28.03
C ASP A 168 12.58 9.11 27.51
N ASP A 169 12.00 8.28 28.39
CA ASP A 169 11.13 7.17 28.01
C ASP A 169 9.86 7.61 27.26
N ALA A 170 9.40 8.86 27.47
CA ALA A 170 8.14 9.37 26.95
C ALA A 170 8.30 10.49 25.89
N THR A 171 9.52 10.95 25.63
CA THR A 171 9.78 12.11 24.77
C THR A 171 10.72 11.76 23.64
N LEU A 172 10.21 11.83 22.40
CA LEU A 172 10.96 11.62 21.16
C LEU A 172 11.15 12.94 20.43
N GLU A 173 12.38 13.39 20.28
CA GLU A 173 12.74 14.56 19.46
C GLU A 173 13.19 14.11 18.07
N VAL A 174 12.69 14.78 17.04
CA VAL A 174 13.11 14.59 15.64
C VAL A 174 13.54 15.92 15.06
N ARG A 175 14.74 15.99 14.50
CA ARG A 175 15.26 17.16 13.81
C ARG A 175 15.33 16.90 12.30
N LEU A 176 14.74 17.82 11.53
CA LEU A 176 14.67 17.79 10.08
C LEU A 176 15.70 18.72 9.43
N THR A 177 16.19 18.32 8.28
CA THR A 177 17.08 19.16 7.45
C THR A 177 16.38 20.42 6.93
N THR A 178 15.10 20.26 6.52
CA THR A 178 14.20 21.31 6.06
C THR A 178 12.82 21.13 6.72
N PRO A 179 11.99 22.18 6.83
CA PRO A 179 10.61 22.00 7.24
C PRO A 179 9.89 21.02 6.30
N GLN A 180 9.08 20.15 6.88
CA GLN A 180 8.24 19.20 6.11
C GLN A 180 6.85 19.19 6.74
N PRO A 181 5.89 19.96 6.23
CA PRO A 181 4.55 20.07 6.80
C PRO A 181 3.80 18.73 6.93
N TRP A 182 4.10 17.78 6.03
CA TRP A 182 3.53 16.42 6.02
C TRP A 182 4.21 15.45 7.00
N PHE A 183 5.34 15.81 7.65
CA PHE A 183 6.13 14.86 8.44
C PHE A 183 5.33 14.20 9.56
N VAL A 184 4.46 14.93 10.23
CA VAL A 184 3.61 14.37 11.30
C VAL A 184 2.63 13.33 10.73
N GLN A 185 2.03 13.58 9.57
CA GLN A 185 1.16 12.63 8.88
C GLN A 185 1.92 11.37 8.45
N GLN A 186 3.18 11.55 8.03
CA GLN A 186 4.06 10.45 7.61
C GLN A 186 4.33 9.46 8.75
N MET A 187 4.20 9.86 10.01
CA MET A 187 4.34 8.96 11.17
C MET A 187 3.26 7.89 11.27
N ALA A 188 2.21 7.96 10.44
CA ALA A 188 1.22 6.91 10.28
C ALA A 188 1.66 5.80 9.30
N HIS A 189 2.71 6.03 8.52
CA HIS A 189 3.22 5.04 7.57
C HIS A 189 3.94 3.90 8.30
N THR A 190 3.78 2.68 7.79
CA THR A 190 4.28 1.47 8.44
C THR A 190 5.80 1.43 8.65
N SER A 191 6.58 2.09 7.79
CA SER A 191 8.04 2.18 7.95
C SER A 191 8.47 2.84 9.27
N PHE A 192 7.62 3.70 9.86
CA PHE A 192 7.89 4.41 11.11
C PHE A 192 7.42 3.66 12.36
N LEU A 193 6.85 2.46 12.22
CA LEU A 193 6.46 1.63 13.36
C LEU A 193 7.67 1.21 14.19
N ALA A 194 7.49 1.20 15.51
CA ALA A 194 8.53 0.72 16.42
C ALA A 194 8.58 -0.81 16.44
N VAL A 195 9.77 -1.38 16.58
CA VAL A 195 10.02 -2.81 16.81
C VAL A 195 10.61 -3.06 18.19
N HIS A 196 10.28 -4.18 18.79
CA HIS A 196 10.80 -4.55 20.12
C HIS A 196 12.27 -5.00 20.02
N ARG A 197 13.20 -4.12 20.39
CA ARG A 197 14.64 -4.29 20.21
C ARG A 197 15.15 -5.64 20.67
N ALA A 198 14.81 -6.06 21.90
CA ALA A 198 15.32 -7.31 22.48
C ALA A 198 14.89 -8.54 21.66
N THR A 199 13.68 -8.52 21.10
CA THR A 199 13.17 -9.59 20.22
C THR A 199 13.95 -9.64 18.90
N VAL A 200 14.16 -8.48 18.27
CA VAL A 200 14.92 -8.38 17.01
C VAL A 200 16.37 -8.88 17.22
N GLU A 201 17.03 -8.41 18.26
CA GLU A 201 18.43 -8.80 18.56
C GLU A 201 18.54 -10.30 18.93
N GLN A 202 17.52 -10.87 19.59
CA GLN A 202 17.53 -12.27 20.00
C GLN A 202 17.30 -13.25 18.85
N PHE A 203 16.37 -12.92 17.93
CA PHE A 203 15.89 -13.88 16.94
C PHE A 203 16.34 -13.55 15.50
N GLY A 204 16.95 -12.38 15.25
CA GLY A 204 17.37 -11.95 13.92
C GLY A 204 16.22 -12.00 12.92
N GLU A 205 16.44 -12.49 11.72
CA GLU A 205 15.41 -12.58 10.66
C GLU A 205 14.12 -13.32 11.06
N LYS A 206 14.18 -14.13 12.12
CA LYS A 206 13.02 -14.91 12.60
C LYS A 206 12.22 -14.21 13.69
N TRP A 207 12.47 -12.94 13.95
CA TRP A 207 11.77 -12.21 15.00
C TRP A 207 10.27 -12.02 14.69
N THR A 208 9.87 -12.03 13.43
CA THR A 208 8.48 -11.88 12.95
C THR A 208 7.64 -13.17 13.02
N GLU A 209 8.29 -14.32 13.31
CA GLU A 209 7.56 -15.59 13.45
C GLU A 209 6.60 -15.57 14.65
N PRO A 210 5.41 -16.24 14.58
CA PRO A 210 4.38 -16.16 15.63
C PRO A 210 4.86 -16.47 17.05
N LYS A 211 5.83 -17.36 17.19
CA LYS A 211 6.39 -17.73 18.51
C LYS A 211 7.40 -16.71 19.08
N ASN A 212 7.86 -15.78 18.26
CA ASN A 212 8.91 -14.84 18.59
C ASN A 212 8.40 -13.40 18.63
N ILE A 213 7.46 -13.06 17.72
CA ILE A 213 7.05 -11.68 17.48
C ILE A 213 6.44 -11.04 18.73
N VAL A 214 6.94 -9.84 19.05
CA VAL A 214 6.43 -8.97 20.10
C VAL A 214 5.97 -7.68 19.45
N THR A 215 4.67 -7.37 19.59
CA THR A 215 3.99 -6.25 18.95
C THR A 215 3.34 -5.35 19.99
N ASN A 216 2.78 -4.23 19.60
CA ASN A 216 2.17 -3.25 20.52
C ASN A 216 0.77 -2.80 20.11
N GLY A 217 0.20 -3.41 19.07
CA GLY A 217 -1.11 -3.08 18.51
C GLY A 217 -2.28 -3.85 19.13
N PRO A 218 -3.47 -3.70 18.56
CA PRO A 218 -4.71 -4.29 19.07
C PRO A 218 -4.78 -5.82 18.98
N PHE A 219 -4.01 -6.43 18.07
CA PHE A 219 -3.99 -7.88 17.87
C PHE A 219 -2.58 -8.45 18.02
N ARG A 220 -2.51 -9.76 18.27
CA ARG A 220 -1.29 -10.56 18.31
C ARG A 220 -1.33 -11.63 17.23
N LEU A 221 -0.23 -11.83 16.53
CA LEU A 221 -0.05 -12.95 15.61
C LEU A 221 0.14 -14.24 16.42
N THR A 222 -0.82 -15.16 16.35
CA THR A 222 -0.80 -16.42 17.11
C THR A 222 -0.52 -17.65 16.25
N ALA A 223 -0.80 -17.55 14.93
CA ALA A 223 -0.43 -18.57 13.96
C ALA A 223 -0.12 -17.92 12.61
N TRP A 224 0.85 -18.49 11.90
CA TRP A 224 1.16 -18.17 10.50
C TRP A 224 1.57 -19.45 9.79
N GLN A 225 0.71 -19.90 8.90
CA GLN A 225 1.00 -20.98 7.97
C GLN A 225 1.32 -20.34 6.62
N HIS A 226 2.59 -20.22 6.32
CA HIS A 226 3.09 -19.55 5.11
C HIS A 226 2.39 -20.02 3.84
N ASN A 227 2.05 -19.06 2.96
CA ASN A 227 1.28 -19.24 1.73
C ASN A 227 -0.11 -19.87 1.93
N SER A 228 -0.72 -19.75 3.11
CA SER A 228 -2.01 -20.36 3.40
C SER A 228 -2.89 -19.49 4.29
N SER A 229 -2.43 -19.20 5.53
CA SER A 229 -3.28 -18.48 6.49
C SER A 229 -2.52 -17.87 7.65
N MET A 230 -3.13 -16.85 8.27
CA MET A 230 -2.71 -16.26 9.54
C MET A 230 -3.88 -16.22 10.52
N THR A 231 -3.56 -16.22 11.82
CA THR A 231 -4.52 -15.97 12.89
C THR A 231 -4.02 -14.84 13.76
N LEU A 232 -4.84 -13.80 13.88
CA LEU A 232 -4.60 -12.68 14.76
C LEU A 232 -5.65 -12.74 15.89
N GLU A 233 -5.21 -12.66 17.14
CA GLU A 233 -6.09 -12.65 18.30
C GLU A 233 -6.07 -11.30 19.00
N LYS A 234 -7.23 -10.80 19.38
CA LYS A 234 -7.36 -9.58 20.17
C LYS A 234 -6.46 -9.62 21.39
N TRP A 235 -5.66 -8.60 21.57
CA TRP A 235 -4.81 -8.49 22.74
C TRP A 235 -5.48 -7.68 23.85
N ALA A 236 -5.90 -8.34 24.91
CA ALA A 236 -6.59 -7.71 26.05
C ALA A 236 -5.70 -6.70 26.83
N GLY A 237 -4.37 -6.75 26.63
CA GLY A 237 -3.42 -5.81 27.23
C GLY A 237 -3.21 -4.52 26.43
N TRP A 238 -3.81 -4.42 25.25
CA TRP A 238 -3.73 -3.18 24.47
C TRP A 238 -4.46 -2.04 25.19
N ARG A 239 -3.90 -0.82 25.12
CA ARG A 239 -4.37 0.33 25.91
C ARG A 239 -5.86 0.62 25.79
N ASP A 240 -6.39 0.46 24.56
CA ASP A 240 -7.80 0.74 24.22
C ASP A 240 -8.55 -0.56 23.86
N ALA A 241 -8.16 -1.71 24.42
CA ALA A 241 -8.73 -3.01 24.09
C ALA A 241 -10.26 -3.07 24.19
N ALA A 242 -10.89 -2.23 25.02
CA ALA A 242 -12.34 -2.17 25.14
C ALA A 242 -13.03 -1.66 23.86
N SER A 243 -12.35 -0.88 23.02
CA SER A 243 -12.89 -0.36 21.75
C SER A 243 -12.81 -1.37 20.60
N VAL A 244 -12.01 -2.43 20.72
CA VAL A 244 -11.88 -3.46 19.69
C VAL A 244 -13.05 -4.44 19.80
N HIS A 245 -13.84 -4.55 18.74
CA HIS A 245 -15.03 -5.40 18.69
C HIS A 245 -14.73 -6.84 18.32
N LEU A 246 -13.76 -7.05 17.43
CA LEU A 246 -13.35 -8.39 17.02
C LEU A 246 -12.57 -9.11 18.12
N THR A 247 -12.79 -10.39 18.29
CA THR A 247 -11.98 -11.23 19.18
C THR A 247 -10.83 -11.91 18.45
N ARG A 248 -11.01 -12.14 17.14
CA ARG A 248 -10.04 -12.83 16.28
C ARG A 248 -10.24 -12.44 14.82
N VAL A 249 -9.14 -12.45 14.08
CA VAL A 249 -9.10 -12.36 12.62
C VAL A 249 -8.48 -13.66 12.09
N GLU A 250 -9.16 -14.31 11.16
CA GLU A 250 -8.67 -15.48 10.41
C GLU A 250 -8.40 -15.04 8.96
N ALA A 251 -7.14 -14.84 8.63
CA ALA A 251 -6.71 -14.38 7.32
C ALA A 251 -6.34 -15.58 6.44
N LYS A 252 -6.96 -15.68 5.26
CA LYS A 252 -6.63 -16.63 4.19
C LYS A 252 -5.78 -15.95 3.14
N MET A 253 -5.00 -16.72 2.39
CA MET A 253 -4.17 -16.28 1.28
C MET A 253 -4.65 -16.99 0.01
N ILE A 254 -5.61 -16.38 -0.70
CA ILE A 254 -6.18 -16.90 -1.94
C ILE A 254 -5.93 -15.86 -3.04
N PRO A 255 -4.83 -15.97 -3.82
CA PRO A 255 -4.42 -14.94 -4.77
C PRO A 255 -5.20 -14.98 -6.11
N ASP A 256 -5.83 -16.10 -6.46
CA ASP A 256 -6.62 -16.22 -7.68
C ASP A 256 -8.04 -15.68 -7.45
N SER A 257 -8.40 -14.61 -8.14
CA SER A 257 -9.65 -13.86 -7.94
C SER A 257 -10.90 -14.70 -8.21
N THR A 258 -10.86 -15.63 -9.18
CA THR A 258 -11.98 -16.52 -9.46
C THR A 258 -12.23 -17.48 -8.31
N THR A 259 -11.16 -18.08 -7.78
CA THR A 259 -11.22 -18.98 -6.62
C THR A 259 -11.66 -18.21 -5.38
N ALA A 260 -11.14 -16.99 -5.16
CA ALA A 260 -11.50 -16.16 -4.04
C ALA A 260 -12.98 -15.76 -4.06
N LEU A 261 -13.51 -15.31 -5.21
CA LEU A 261 -14.93 -14.97 -5.33
C LEU A 261 -15.85 -16.18 -5.07
N GLN A 262 -15.45 -17.38 -5.54
CA GLN A 262 -16.19 -18.60 -5.23
C GLN A 262 -16.17 -18.95 -3.73
N ALA A 263 -15.02 -18.81 -3.07
CA ALA A 263 -14.87 -19.02 -1.64
C ALA A 263 -15.68 -17.99 -0.83
N PHE A 264 -15.70 -16.71 -1.26
CA PHE A 264 -16.56 -15.67 -0.67
C PHE A 264 -18.04 -16.03 -0.78
N ARG A 265 -18.51 -16.42 -1.97
CA ARG A 265 -19.90 -16.85 -2.22
C ARG A 265 -20.25 -18.10 -1.41
N ALA A 266 -19.31 -18.98 -1.18
CA ALA A 266 -19.46 -20.16 -0.31
C ALA A 266 -19.43 -19.83 1.21
N GLY A 267 -19.15 -18.57 1.58
CA GLY A 267 -19.07 -18.15 2.98
C GLY A 267 -17.80 -18.60 3.70
N GLU A 268 -16.72 -18.86 2.96
CA GLU A 268 -15.44 -19.26 3.55
C GLU A 268 -14.65 -18.09 4.15
N PHE A 269 -14.94 -16.87 3.73
CA PHE A 269 -14.47 -15.62 4.33
C PHE A 269 -15.52 -14.50 4.18
N ASP A 270 -15.38 -13.42 4.93
CA ASP A 270 -16.38 -12.38 5.10
C ASP A 270 -16.01 -11.08 4.42
N ALA A 271 -14.71 -10.83 4.22
CA ALA A 271 -14.20 -9.59 3.62
C ALA A 271 -12.87 -9.84 2.89
N CYS A 272 -12.51 -8.90 2.03
CA CYS A 272 -11.26 -8.92 1.28
C CYS A 272 -10.46 -7.64 1.53
N ILE A 273 -9.15 -7.75 1.73
CA ILE A 273 -8.26 -6.59 1.84
C ILE A 273 -7.90 -6.05 0.46
N ASP A 274 -7.51 -6.94 -0.45
CA ASP A 274 -7.14 -6.59 -1.81
C ASP A 274 -8.18 -7.11 -2.79
N VAL A 275 -8.96 -6.20 -3.34
CA VAL A 275 -10.05 -6.54 -4.25
C VAL A 275 -9.55 -7.14 -5.57
N GLN A 276 -8.38 -6.76 -6.05
CA GLN A 276 -7.84 -7.30 -7.31
C GLN A 276 -7.62 -8.80 -7.21
N THR A 277 -7.35 -9.30 -6.00
CA THR A 277 -7.27 -10.73 -5.71
C THR A 277 -8.61 -11.37 -5.35
N CYS A 278 -9.70 -10.60 -5.25
CA CYS A 278 -10.99 -11.12 -4.80
C CYS A 278 -12.10 -11.06 -5.86
N VAL A 279 -12.04 -10.14 -6.81
CA VAL A 279 -13.08 -9.95 -7.82
C VAL A 279 -12.45 -10.01 -9.22
N PRO A 280 -12.77 -11.03 -10.03
CA PRO A 280 -12.40 -11.03 -11.44
C PRO A 280 -13.01 -9.83 -12.17
N THR A 281 -12.27 -9.24 -13.11
CA THR A 281 -12.69 -8.03 -13.84
C THR A 281 -14.08 -8.18 -14.50
N GLU A 282 -14.39 -9.35 -15.03
CA GLU A 282 -15.68 -9.67 -15.66
C GLU A 282 -16.85 -9.74 -14.69
N GLU A 283 -16.59 -9.91 -13.39
CA GLU A 283 -17.62 -9.99 -12.35
C GLU A 283 -17.95 -8.62 -11.73
N PHE A 284 -17.14 -7.59 -11.93
CA PHE A 284 -17.39 -6.25 -11.38
C PHE A 284 -18.77 -5.73 -11.75
N GLU A 285 -19.17 -5.83 -13.03
CA GLU A 285 -20.47 -5.36 -13.48
C GLU A 285 -21.64 -6.05 -12.76
N SER A 286 -21.51 -7.34 -12.45
CA SER A 286 -22.51 -8.12 -11.74
C SER A 286 -22.64 -7.76 -10.27
N LEU A 287 -21.57 -7.25 -9.67
CA LEU A 287 -21.46 -6.88 -8.25
C LEU A 287 -21.74 -5.38 -8.02
N GLN A 288 -21.62 -4.54 -9.05
CA GLN A 288 -21.91 -3.11 -8.93
C GLN A 288 -23.33 -2.85 -8.43
N GLY A 289 -23.44 -1.98 -7.40
CA GLY A 289 -24.73 -1.62 -6.79
C GLY A 289 -25.29 -2.68 -5.84
N THR A 290 -24.58 -3.80 -5.63
CA THR A 290 -24.89 -4.72 -4.54
C THR A 290 -24.30 -4.22 -3.22
N PRO A 291 -24.86 -4.57 -2.07
CA PRO A 291 -24.30 -4.19 -0.77
C PRO A 291 -22.96 -4.89 -0.45
N GLU A 292 -22.56 -5.87 -1.25
CA GLU A 292 -21.32 -6.62 -1.06
C GLU A 292 -20.09 -5.96 -1.70
N LEU A 293 -20.28 -5.06 -2.68
CA LEU A 293 -19.19 -4.33 -3.34
C LEU A 293 -19.37 -2.82 -3.13
N THR A 294 -18.41 -2.21 -2.44
CA THR A 294 -18.28 -0.76 -2.30
C THR A 294 -17.02 -0.28 -3.02
N VAL A 295 -17.01 0.96 -3.50
CA VAL A 295 -15.84 1.54 -4.19
C VAL A 295 -15.46 2.82 -3.48
N HIS A 296 -14.23 2.84 -2.95
CA HIS A 296 -13.68 3.97 -2.21
C HIS A 296 -12.62 4.68 -3.06
N PRO A 297 -12.53 6.02 -3.01
CA PRO A 297 -11.45 6.74 -3.68
C PRO A 297 -10.11 6.44 -3.02
N GLY A 298 -9.04 6.42 -3.83
CA GLY A 298 -7.66 6.28 -3.37
C GLY A 298 -6.79 7.46 -3.79
N LEU A 299 -5.75 7.75 -3.03
CA LEU A 299 -4.68 8.67 -3.44
C LEU A 299 -3.60 7.89 -4.17
N GLY A 300 -3.88 7.59 -5.44
CA GLY A 300 -2.95 6.84 -6.26
C GLY A 300 -3.18 7.08 -7.75
N VAL A 301 -2.14 6.82 -8.54
CA VAL A 301 -2.17 6.92 -10.00
C VAL A 301 -1.58 5.67 -10.64
N GLN A 302 -2.29 5.11 -11.58
CA GLN A 302 -1.77 4.08 -12.46
C GLN A 302 -1.21 4.73 -13.72
N PHE A 303 -0.01 4.35 -14.14
CA PHE A 303 0.67 5.03 -15.23
C PHE A 303 1.56 4.09 -16.06
N ILE A 304 1.98 4.60 -17.23
CA ILE A 304 3.06 4.00 -18.00
C ILE A 304 4.30 4.88 -17.84
N GLY A 305 5.38 4.31 -17.32
CA GLY A 305 6.69 4.94 -17.34
C GLY A 305 7.36 4.73 -18.71
N VAL A 306 8.04 5.77 -19.17
CA VAL A 306 8.77 5.79 -20.45
C VAL A 306 10.24 6.07 -20.17
N ASN A 307 11.10 5.10 -20.44
CA ASN A 307 12.54 5.31 -20.32
C ASN A 307 13.01 6.36 -21.35
N VAL A 308 13.36 7.55 -20.85
CA VAL A 308 13.71 8.69 -21.71
C VAL A 308 14.99 8.48 -22.52
N LYS A 309 15.81 7.49 -22.19
CA LYS A 309 16.98 7.09 -23.01
C LYS A 309 16.60 6.18 -24.16
N LYS A 310 15.49 5.45 -24.06
CA LYS A 310 14.96 4.53 -25.09
C LYS A 310 13.98 5.23 -26.03
N VAL A 311 13.22 6.18 -25.51
CA VAL A 311 12.31 7.04 -26.24
C VAL A 311 12.74 8.50 -25.99
N PRO A 312 13.85 8.97 -26.60
CA PRO A 312 14.47 10.23 -26.24
C PRO A 312 13.70 11.46 -26.72
N ASP A 313 12.93 11.33 -27.80
CA ASP A 313 12.20 12.47 -28.37
C ASP A 313 10.92 12.76 -27.56
N VAL A 314 10.83 13.99 -27.07
CA VAL A 314 9.66 14.44 -26.27
C VAL A 314 8.37 14.44 -27.08
N ASN A 315 8.43 14.76 -28.38
CA ASN A 315 7.24 14.76 -29.23
C ASN A 315 6.69 13.33 -29.41
N GLU A 316 7.59 12.33 -29.42
CA GLU A 316 7.16 10.94 -29.43
C GLU A 316 6.48 10.57 -28.11
N ARG A 317 7.03 10.95 -26.94
CA ARG A 317 6.39 10.68 -25.64
C ARG A 317 5.05 11.40 -25.50
N ARG A 318 4.92 12.64 -25.99
CA ARG A 318 3.63 13.35 -26.08
C ARG A 318 2.63 12.62 -26.98
N ALA A 319 3.08 12.11 -28.13
CA ALA A 319 2.23 11.32 -29.01
C ALA A 319 1.72 10.05 -28.35
N LEU A 320 2.58 9.32 -27.63
CA LEU A 320 2.20 8.13 -26.86
C LEU A 320 1.15 8.47 -25.80
N ALA A 321 1.29 9.59 -25.09
CA ALA A 321 0.35 10.04 -24.07
C ALA A 321 -1.02 10.42 -24.62
N LEU A 322 -1.05 11.16 -25.75
CA LEU A 322 -2.27 11.65 -26.40
C LEU A 322 -3.04 10.54 -27.12
N ALA A 323 -2.38 9.45 -27.52
CA ALA A 323 -3.03 8.33 -28.19
C ALA A 323 -3.84 7.42 -27.25
N LEU A 324 -3.73 7.60 -25.93
CA LEU A 324 -4.41 6.75 -24.95
C LEU A 324 -5.83 7.26 -24.67
N ASP A 325 -6.81 6.41 -24.92
CA ASP A 325 -8.20 6.60 -24.52
C ASP A 325 -8.41 6.04 -23.11
N ARG A 326 -8.28 6.91 -22.13
CA ARG A 326 -8.38 6.58 -20.71
C ARG A 326 -9.79 6.20 -20.31
N THR A 327 -10.80 6.84 -20.96
CA THR A 327 -12.21 6.51 -20.77
C THR A 327 -12.47 5.05 -21.16
N THR A 328 -11.97 4.62 -22.31
CA THR A 328 -12.06 3.21 -22.74
C THR A 328 -11.36 2.28 -21.75
N ILE A 329 -10.20 2.66 -21.21
CA ILE A 329 -9.48 1.86 -20.21
C ILE A 329 -10.34 1.67 -18.96
N VAL A 330 -10.89 2.73 -18.37
CA VAL A 330 -11.65 2.62 -17.10
C VAL A 330 -13.06 2.06 -17.27
N GLU A 331 -13.76 2.36 -18.38
CA GLU A 331 -15.15 1.95 -18.56
C GLU A 331 -15.30 0.58 -19.23
N SER A 332 -14.33 0.17 -20.06
CA SER A 332 -14.43 -1.04 -20.87
C SER A 332 -13.44 -2.13 -20.49
N VAL A 333 -12.30 -1.77 -19.87
CA VAL A 333 -11.25 -2.72 -19.51
C VAL A 333 -11.25 -3.00 -18.02
N SER A 334 -10.97 -2.02 -17.16
CA SER A 334 -10.89 -2.24 -15.69
C SER A 334 -12.26 -2.34 -15.03
N LYS A 335 -13.18 -1.44 -15.36
CA LYS A 335 -14.58 -1.42 -14.88
C LYS A 335 -14.75 -1.34 -13.34
N ALA A 336 -13.70 -1.05 -12.60
CA ALA A 336 -13.72 -1.04 -11.14
C ALA A 336 -14.13 0.33 -10.53
N GLY A 337 -14.50 1.30 -11.38
CA GLY A 337 -14.98 2.63 -10.94
C GLY A 337 -13.89 3.70 -10.91
N GLU A 338 -12.71 3.41 -11.45
CA GLU A 338 -11.62 4.37 -11.61
C GLU A 338 -12.02 5.57 -12.46
N LYS A 339 -11.28 6.65 -12.31
CA LYS A 339 -11.46 7.85 -13.14
C LYS A 339 -10.23 8.07 -14.02
N PRO A 340 -10.44 8.48 -15.30
CA PRO A 340 -9.35 8.83 -16.20
C PRO A 340 -8.42 9.86 -15.57
N ALA A 341 -7.11 9.58 -15.51
CA ALA A 341 -6.14 10.52 -14.98
C ALA A 341 -5.66 11.49 -16.06
N THR A 342 -5.76 12.78 -15.76
CA THR A 342 -5.31 13.88 -16.63
C THR A 342 -4.06 14.58 -16.11
N SER A 343 -3.58 14.20 -14.92
CA SER A 343 -2.34 14.65 -14.29
C SER A 343 -1.67 13.47 -13.57
N PHE A 344 -0.41 13.59 -13.26
CA PHE A 344 0.34 12.58 -12.51
C PHE A 344 -0.03 12.61 -11.03
N THR A 345 -0.18 13.81 -10.46
CA THR A 345 -0.74 13.99 -9.13
C THR A 345 -2.21 13.57 -9.11
N PRO A 346 -2.66 12.69 -8.18
CA PRO A 346 -4.04 12.21 -8.16
C PRO A 346 -5.05 13.26 -7.68
N ALA A 347 -6.27 13.20 -8.21
CA ALA A 347 -7.39 13.98 -7.71
C ALA A 347 -7.69 13.62 -6.25
N GLY A 348 -7.95 14.62 -5.41
CA GLY A 348 -8.13 14.44 -3.97
C GLY A 348 -6.88 14.79 -3.16
N MET A 349 -5.72 14.95 -3.81
CA MET A 349 -4.52 15.50 -3.16
C MET A 349 -4.76 16.98 -2.78
N PRO A 350 -4.35 17.43 -1.59
CA PRO A 350 -4.41 18.85 -1.24
C PRO A 350 -3.74 19.73 -2.31
N GLY A 351 -4.42 20.81 -2.67
CA GLY A 351 -3.93 21.72 -3.72
C GLY A 351 -4.10 21.23 -5.17
N TYR A 352 -4.77 20.10 -5.40
CA TYR A 352 -4.96 19.51 -6.73
C TYR A 352 -5.43 20.51 -7.79
N ASP A 353 -6.38 21.40 -7.48
CA ASP A 353 -6.91 22.41 -8.41
C ASP A 353 -5.84 23.40 -8.91
N GLN A 354 -4.75 23.58 -8.16
CA GLN A 354 -3.60 24.41 -8.54
C GLN A 354 -2.50 23.60 -9.26
N ILE A 355 -2.51 22.27 -9.09
CA ILE A 355 -1.47 21.37 -9.59
C ILE A 355 -1.84 20.78 -10.94
N GLN A 356 -3.10 20.40 -11.16
CA GLN A 356 -3.58 19.72 -12.37
C GLN A 356 -3.24 20.47 -13.67
N GLN A 357 -3.11 19.72 -14.75
CA GLN A 357 -2.83 20.22 -16.08
C GLN A 357 -3.92 19.80 -17.08
N ASP A 358 -4.19 20.64 -18.08
CA ASP A 358 -5.26 20.41 -19.09
C ASP A 358 -4.70 19.92 -20.45
N PHE A 359 -3.48 19.38 -20.50
CA PHE A 359 -2.86 18.98 -21.76
C PHE A 359 -3.39 17.65 -22.30
N ILE A 360 -3.56 16.66 -21.43
CA ILE A 360 -4.14 15.35 -21.78
C ILE A 360 -5.60 15.31 -21.36
N ALA A 361 -6.42 14.69 -22.22
CA ALA A 361 -7.86 14.53 -21.98
C ALA A 361 -8.18 13.08 -21.55
N PRO A 362 -9.37 12.84 -20.98
CA PRO A 362 -9.86 11.49 -20.72
C PRO A 362 -9.92 10.61 -21.98
N THR A 363 -10.25 11.18 -23.14
CA THR A 363 -10.30 10.50 -24.43
C THR A 363 -9.04 10.75 -25.26
N ALA A 364 -8.73 9.84 -26.19
CA ALA A 364 -7.59 10.00 -27.09
C ALA A 364 -7.76 11.20 -28.04
N ASP A 365 -6.65 11.90 -28.30
CA ASP A 365 -6.52 12.89 -29.36
C ASP A 365 -5.51 12.38 -30.42
N LEU A 366 -5.99 11.48 -31.27
CA LEU A 366 -5.17 10.81 -32.27
C LEU A 366 -4.62 11.77 -33.33
N GLU A 367 -5.35 12.82 -33.68
CA GLU A 367 -4.89 13.79 -34.68
C GLU A 367 -3.71 14.59 -34.12
N ARG A 368 -3.80 15.05 -32.90
CA ARG A 368 -2.71 15.76 -32.23
C ARG A 368 -1.53 14.84 -31.93
N ALA A 369 -1.81 13.58 -31.54
CA ALA A 369 -0.77 12.57 -31.36
C ALA A 369 0.04 12.34 -32.64
N LYS A 370 -0.62 12.18 -33.80
CA LYS A 370 0.05 12.04 -35.10
C LYS A 370 0.84 13.29 -35.49
N GLN A 371 0.36 14.50 -35.16
CA GLN A 371 1.09 15.74 -35.40
C GLN A 371 2.40 15.79 -34.59
N TYR A 372 2.36 15.42 -33.30
CA TYR A 372 3.58 15.35 -32.49
C TYR A 372 4.54 14.26 -33.01
N LEU A 373 4.02 13.07 -33.34
CA LEU A 373 4.86 11.99 -33.87
C LEU A 373 5.54 12.36 -35.18
N ALA A 374 4.87 13.17 -36.04
CA ALA A 374 5.44 13.67 -37.28
C ALA A 374 6.55 14.74 -37.08
N GLN A 375 6.59 15.36 -35.90
CA GLN A 375 7.63 16.32 -35.50
C GLN A 375 8.81 15.65 -34.77
N ALA A 376 8.66 14.38 -34.39
CA ALA A 376 9.70 13.65 -33.67
C ALA A 376 10.88 13.30 -34.60
N ASP A 377 12.10 13.48 -34.07
CA ASP A 377 13.34 13.08 -34.75
C ASP A 377 13.58 11.58 -34.58
N ASN A 378 13.47 10.80 -35.67
CA ASN A 378 13.71 9.35 -35.69
C ASN A 378 12.87 8.57 -34.65
N PRO A 379 11.53 8.70 -34.66
CA PRO A 379 10.69 8.02 -33.67
C PRO A 379 10.84 6.52 -33.73
N VAL A 380 10.81 5.87 -32.58
CA VAL A 380 10.87 4.41 -32.47
C VAL A 380 9.61 3.80 -33.10
N ARG A 381 9.76 2.67 -33.80
CA ARG A 381 8.65 1.94 -34.43
C ARG A 381 8.29 0.66 -33.69
N SER A 382 9.03 0.32 -32.66
CA SER A 382 8.79 -0.85 -31.83
C SER A 382 9.17 -0.54 -30.40
N ILE A 383 8.23 -0.77 -29.49
CA ILE A 383 8.37 -0.56 -28.04
C ILE A 383 8.03 -1.86 -27.30
N THR A 384 8.75 -2.15 -26.22
CA THR A 384 8.39 -3.22 -25.30
C THR A 384 7.70 -2.61 -24.08
N LEU A 385 6.48 -3.05 -23.78
CA LEU A 385 5.74 -2.69 -22.57
C LEU A 385 5.88 -3.82 -21.55
N TYR A 386 6.55 -3.52 -20.45
CA TYR A 386 6.74 -4.44 -19.33
C TYR A 386 5.68 -4.20 -18.27
N ALA A 387 5.22 -5.25 -17.59
CA ALA A 387 4.29 -5.15 -16.46
C ALA A 387 4.35 -6.41 -15.59
N ASN A 388 3.63 -6.39 -14.49
CA ASN A 388 3.28 -7.59 -13.75
C ASN A 388 2.34 -8.50 -14.56
N GLN A 389 2.19 -9.74 -14.13
CA GLN A 389 1.43 -10.76 -14.86
C GLN A 389 -0.03 -10.91 -14.42
N ASP A 390 -0.55 -9.99 -13.58
CA ASP A 390 -1.96 -10.05 -13.19
C ASP A 390 -2.91 -9.86 -14.41
N ALA A 391 -4.13 -10.33 -14.28
CA ALA A 391 -5.09 -10.35 -15.38
C ALA A 391 -5.46 -8.94 -15.85
N LEU A 392 -5.71 -8.01 -14.91
CA LEU A 392 -6.08 -6.63 -15.23
C LEU A 392 -4.93 -5.88 -15.92
N ALA A 393 -3.70 -6.00 -15.41
CA ALA A 393 -2.53 -5.40 -16.04
C ALA A 393 -2.35 -5.90 -17.48
N LYS A 394 -2.58 -7.19 -17.71
CA LYS A 394 -2.51 -7.78 -19.05
C LYS A 394 -3.54 -7.20 -20.00
N ASP A 395 -4.79 -7.05 -19.56
CA ASP A 395 -5.89 -6.51 -20.38
C ASP A 395 -5.63 -5.03 -20.71
N ILE A 396 -5.16 -4.25 -19.75
CA ILE A 396 -4.76 -2.85 -19.97
C ILE A 396 -3.59 -2.76 -20.96
N GLN A 397 -2.58 -3.61 -20.85
CA GLN A 397 -1.46 -3.63 -21.80
C GLN A 397 -1.92 -3.94 -23.23
N VAL A 398 -2.88 -4.84 -23.41
CA VAL A 398 -3.47 -5.15 -24.73
C VAL A 398 -4.25 -3.94 -25.27
N ALA A 399 -4.99 -3.23 -24.44
CA ALA A 399 -5.66 -2.01 -24.83
C ALA A 399 -4.64 -0.93 -25.26
N VAL A 400 -3.61 -0.68 -24.48
CA VAL A 400 -2.52 0.26 -24.81
C VAL A 400 -1.81 -0.14 -26.10
N GLN A 401 -1.50 -1.42 -26.27
CA GLN A 401 -0.91 -1.95 -27.52
C GLN A 401 -1.78 -1.61 -28.73
N SER A 402 -3.10 -1.79 -28.62
CA SER A 402 -4.04 -1.46 -29.69
C SER A 402 -4.08 0.05 -30.00
N MET A 403 -4.08 0.89 -28.95
CA MET A 403 -4.10 2.35 -29.10
C MET A 403 -2.81 2.88 -29.74
N TRP A 404 -1.64 2.37 -29.35
CA TRP A 404 -0.36 2.77 -29.96
C TRP A 404 -0.18 2.23 -31.38
N ALA A 405 -0.88 1.14 -31.76
CA ALA A 405 -0.89 0.66 -33.13
C ALA A 405 -1.53 1.68 -34.12
N GLU A 406 -2.46 2.54 -33.65
CA GLU A 406 -3.03 3.65 -34.44
C GLU A 406 -2.00 4.73 -34.84
N LEU A 407 -0.86 4.78 -34.11
CA LEU A 407 0.31 5.59 -34.45
C LEU A 407 1.32 4.83 -35.33
N GLY A 408 1.06 3.58 -35.67
CA GLY A 408 1.98 2.71 -36.41
C GLY A 408 3.16 2.20 -35.55
N ILE A 409 3.01 2.20 -34.22
CA ILE A 409 4.02 1.70 -33.27
C ILE A 409 3.69 0.26 -32.91
N LYS A 410 4.66 -0.65 -33.14
CA LYS A 410 4.54 -2.05 -32.75
C LYS A 410 4.88 -2.21 -31.28
N THR A 411 3.93 -2.59 -30.44
CA THR A 411 4.16 -2.85 -29.03
C THR A 411 4.32 -4.35 -28.77
N THR A 412 5.36 -4.73 -28.02
CA THR A 412 5.56 -6.10 -27.52
C THR A 412 5.31 -6.11 -26.02
N ILE A 413 4.36 -6.94 -25.57
CA ILE A 413 4.04 -7.07 -24.14
C ILE A 413 4.96 -8.11 -23.51
N LYS A 414 5.51 -7.78 -22.33
CA LYS A 414 6.26 -8.71 -21.47
C LYS A 414 5.74 -8.60 -20.04
N ALA A 415 5.19 -9.69 -19.55
CA ALA A 415 4.68 -9.81 -18.19
C ALA A 415 5.62 -10.66 -17.32
N GLN A 416 5.78 -10.28 -16.06
CA GLN A 416 6.61 -10.94 -15.06
C GLN A 416 5.82 -11.09 -13.75
N GLU A 417 6.24 -12.02 -12.90
CA GLU A 417 5.75 -12.12 -11.54
C GLU A 417 6.12 -10.84 -10.77
N TRP A 418 5.28 -10.42 -9.81
CA TRP A 418 5.38 -9.09 -9.19
C TRP A 418 6.75 -8.79 -8.56
N ALA A 419 7.26 -9.68 -7.71
CA ALA A 419 8.55 -9.47 -7.06
C ALA A 419 9.71 -9.43 -8.09
N GLN A 420 9.66 -10.31 -9.11
CA GLN A 420 10.63 -10.31 -10.20
C GLN A 420 10.51 -9.05 -11.08
N TYR A 421 9.31 -8.52 -11.21
CA TYR A 421 9.05 -7.31 -11.97
C TYR A 421 9.63 -6.08 -11.27
N LEU A 422 9.43 -5.94 -9.96
CA LEU A 422 10.03 -4.86 -9.18
C LEU A 422 11.55 -4.93 -9.19
N ASP A 423 12.14 -6.11 -8.99
CA ASP A 423 13.58 -6.32 -9.08
C ASP A 423 14.12 -6.02 -10.50
N PHE A 424 13.36 -6.35 -11.55
CA PHE A 424 13.71 -6.01 -12.92
C PHE A 424 13.64 -4.50 -13.22
N LEU A 425 12.66 -3.76 -12.67
CA LEU A 425 12.64 -2.30 -12.76
C LEU A 425 13.88 -1.72 -12.09
N GLY A 426 14.29 -2.29 -10.95
CA GLY A 426 15.57 -2.14 -10.26
C GLY A 426 16.02 -0.70 -10.03
N PRO A 427 17.22 -0.48 -9.50
CA PRO A 427 17.72 0.87 -9.34
C PRO A 427 17.84 1.56 -10.72
N PRO A 428 17.24 2.75 -10.86
CA PRO A 428 17.17 3.46 -12.14
C PRO A 428 18.53 4.01 -12.61
N PRO A 429 18.68 4.20 -13.93
CA PRO A 429 17.76 3.75 -14.97
C PRO A 429 18.13 2.35 -15.46
N ASN A 430 17.21 1.40 -15.38
CA ASN A 430 17.42 0.10 -16.00
C ASN A 430 17.41 0.21 -17.53
N GLY A 431 18.58 0.14 -18.15
CA GLY A 431 18.74 0.28 -19.59
C GLY A 431 18.08 -0.79 -20.45
N ALA A 432 17.52 -1.85 -19.86
CA ALA A 432 16.78 -2.90 -20.57
C ALA A 432 15.30 -2.57 -20.78
N VAL A 433 14.73 -1.62 -20.01
CA VAL A 433 13.32 -1.25 -20.04
C VAL A 433 13.07 -0.17 -21.07
N ASP A 434 12.07 -0.35 -21.96
CA ASP A 434 11.60 0.68 -22.88
C ASP A 434 10.44 1.47 -22.23
N THR A 435 9.34 0.77 -21.91
CA THR A 435 8.19 1.31 -21.18
C THR A 435 7.72 0.28 -20.14
N PHE A 436 7.09 0.74 -19.08
CA PHE A 436 6.64 -0.10 -17.99
C PHE A 436 5.31 0.39 -17.42
N TYR A 437 4.45 -0.55 -16.99
CA TYR A 437 3.15 -0.27 -16.41
C TYR A 437 3.21 -0.50 -14.90
N VAL A 438 2.99 0.54 -14.11
CA VAL A 438 3.04 0.47 -12.65
C VAL A 438 2.12 1.52 -12.03
N GLY A 439 1.66 1.30 -10.80
CA GLY A 439 0.94 2.30 -10.00
C GLY A 439 1.81 2.89 -8.90
N TRP A 440 1.41 4.04 -8.42
CA TRP A 440 1.92 4.64 -7.19
C TRP A 440 0.76 5.05 -6.30
N ILE A 441 0.77 4.58 -5.07
CA ILE A 441 -0.16 4.99 -4.01
C ILE A 441 0.62 5.91 -3.09
N GLY A 442 0.00 6.99 -2.64
CA GLY A 442 0.67 7.95 -1.76
C GLY A 442 1.06 7.34 -0.41
N ASP A 443 2.31 7.51 -0.01
CA ASP A 443 2.79 7.11 1.33
C ASP A 443 2.33 8.12 2.40
N TYR A 444 2.11 9.37 1.99
CA TYR A 444 1.64 10.48 2.81
C TYR A 444 0.91 11.52 1.94
N VAL A 445 0.22 12.46 2.59
CA VAL A 445 -0.75 13.37 1.96
C VAL A 445 -0.08 14.68 1.55
N ASP A 446 0.86 14.60 0.61
CA ASP A 446 1.43 15.77 -0.07
C ASP A 446 1.84 15.40 -1.50
N ALA A 447 1.65 16.32 -2.46
CA ALA A 447 1.91 16.07 -3.89
C ALA A 447 3.37 15.76 -4.18
N ILE A 448 4.30 16.17 -3.32
CA ILE A 448 5.73 15.81 -3.45
C ILE A 448 5.91 14.29 -3.51
N ASN A 449 5.06 13.52 -2.85
CA ASN A 449 5.13 12.06 -2.84
C ASN A 449 5.04 11.44 -4.26
N PHE A 450 4.36 12.11 -5.17
CA PHE A 450 4.25 11.74 -6.58
C PHE A 450 5.34 12.39 -7.42
N LEU A 451 5.53 13.69 -7.27
CA LEU A 451 6.44 14.48 -8.12
C LEU A 451 7.91 14.11 -7.91
N GLN A 452 8.30 13.71 -6.68
CA GLN A 452 9.66 13.27 -6.36
C GLN A 452 10.11 12.01 -7.12
N LEU A 453 9.17 11.20 -7.66
CA LEU A 453 9.50 10.06 -8.51
C LEU A 453 10.25 10.50 -9.79
N SER A 454 10.13 11.77 -10.17
CA SER A 454 10.77 12.37 -11.34
C SER A 454 12.07 13.13 -11.03
N GLN A 455 12.46 13.26 -9.75
CA GLN A 455 13.70 13.94 -9.40
C GLN A 455 14.93 13.19 -9.91
N CYS A 456 15.97 13.93 -10.32
CA CYS A 456 17.18 13.38 -10.92
C CYS A 456 17.86 12.29 -10.08
N ASP A 457 17.88 12.50 -8.78
CA ASP A 457 18.59 11.65 -7.82
C ASP A 457 17.65 10.71 -7.04
N SER A 458 16.38 10.61 -7.47
CA SER A 458 15.39 9.71 -6.86
C SER A 458 15.71 8.24 -7.16
N GLY A 459 15.80 7.42 -6.13
CA GLY A 459 15.94 5.96 -6.25
C GLY A 459 14.76 5.27 -6.95
N LEU A 460 13.64 5.97 -7.11
CA LEU A 460 12.41 5.48 -7.74
C LEU A 460 12.20 6.03 -9.16
N ASN A 461 13.16 6.79 -9.69
CA ASN A 461 13.09 7.36 -11.04
C ASN A 461 13.39 6.30 -12.11
N PHE A 462 12.52 5.31 -12.26
CA PHE A 462 12.70 4.21 -13.22
C PHE A 462 12.67 4.67 -14.69
N ALA A 463 12.10 5.85 -14.99
CA ALA A 463 12.13 6.44 -16.32
C ALA A 463 13.50 6.99 -16.72
N GLY A 464 14.40 7.20 -15.75
CA GLY A 464 15.72 7.81 -15.96
C GLY A 464 15.63 9.26 -16.43
N PHE A 465 14.54 9.93 -16.10
CA PHE A 465 14.30 11.34 -16.39
C PHE A 465 15.14 12.22 -15.45
N CYS A 466 15.61 13.36 -15.95
CA CYS A 466 16.31 14.33 -15.13
C CYS A 466 16.11 15.73 -15.71
N ASP A 467 15.48 16.58 -14.93
CA ASP A 467 15.27 18.00 -15.21
C ASP A 467 15.59 18.80 -13.94
N ARG A 468 16.66 19.59 -13.98
CA ARG A 468 17.12 20.37 -12.82
C ARG A 468 16.20 21.55 -12.49
N ASP A 469 15.39 22.02 -13.44
CA ASP A 469 14.36 23.03 -13.16
C ASP A 469 13.21 22.41 -12.35
N LEU A 470 12.84 21.15 -12.63
CA LEU A 470 11.90 20.39 -11.81
C LEU A 470 12.47 20.18 -10.40
N ASP A 471 13.71 19.71 -10.27
CA ASP A 471 14.35 19.53 -8.96
C ASP A 471 14.32 20.83 -8.14
N ALA A 472 14.68 21.97 -8.77
CA ALA A 472 14.70 23.28 -8.11
C ALA A 472 13.31 23.71 -7.62
N LEU A 473 12.24 23.46 -8.42
CA LEU A 473 10.86 23.75 -8.02
C LEU A 473 10.43 22.91 -6.82
N LEU A 474 10.78 21.63 -6.82
CA LEU A 474 10.44 20.73 -5.71
C LEU A 474 11.25 21.07 -4.45
N ASP A 475 12.56 21.39 -4.60
CA ASP A 475 13.41 21.84 -3.49
C ASP A 475 12.95 23.19 -2.88
N GLU A 476 12.34 24.06 -3.66
CA GLU A 476 11.74 25.31 -3.19
C GLU A 476 10.41 25.02 -2.48
N ALA A 477 9.56 24.18 -3.07
CA ALA A 477 8.25 23.81 -2.54
C ALA A 477 8.36 23.21 -1.13
N VAL A 478 9.28 22.27 -0.90
CA VAL A 478 9.45 21.63 0.41
C VAL A 478 9.91 22.58 1.52
N LYS A 479 10.44 23.75 1.18
CA LYS A 479 10.85 24.78 2.16
C LYS A 479 9.72 25.72 2.54
N SER A 480 8.64 25.78 1.74
CA SER A 480 7.52 26.67 1.99
C SER A 480 6.56 26.07 3.00
N GLN A 481 6.24 26.85 4.05
CA GLN A 481 5.17 26.56 5.01
C GLN A 481 3.82 27.15 4.57
N ASP A 482 3.79 27.95 3.48
CA ASP A 482 2.58 28.46 2.87
C ASP A 482 2.06 27.45 1.83
N ASP A 483 0.90 26.89 2.09
CA ASP A 483 0.29 25.85 1.23
C ASP A 483 0.02 26.38 -0.18
N ALA A 484 -0.44 27.62 -0.34
CA ALA A 484 -0.77 28.15 -1.66
C ALA A 484 0.51 28.38 -2.50
N GLU A 485 1.60 28.82 -1.88
CA GLU A 485 2.90 28.93 -2.53
C GLU A 485 3.43 27.54 -2.91
N ARG A 486 3.37 26.57 -1.99
CA ARG A 486 3.83 25.20 -2.19
C ARG A 486 3.08 24.54 -3.33
N TYR A 487 1.72 24.60 -3.33
CA TYR A 487 0.90 24.03 -4.40
C TYR A 487 1.13 24.72 -5.75
N GLY A 488 1.39 26.02 -5.76
CA GLY A 488 1.77 26.76 -6.98
C GLY A 488 3.10 26.29 -7.57
N LEU A 489 4.07 25.92 -6.74
CA LEU A 489 5.35 25.34 -7.17
C LEU A 489 5.16 23.91 -7.70
N TYR A 490 4.35 23.10 -7.03
CA TYR A 490 3.97 21.78 -7.52
C TYR A 490 3.24 21.82 -8.86
N GLY A 491 2.37 22.82 -9.08
CA GLY A 491 1.71 23.03 -10.37
C GLY A 491 2.69 23.33 -11.52
N LYS A 492 3.75 24.09 -11.24
CA LYS A 492 4.82 24.32 -12.21
C LYS A 492 5.64 23.03 -12.48
N ALA A 493 5.92 22.24 -11.44
CA ALA A 493 6.59 20.95 -11.58
C ALA A 493 5.74 19.94 -12.37
N GLU A 494 4.44 19.82 -12.05
CA GLU A 494 3.49 18.99 -12.80
C GLU A 494 3.42 19.42 -14.28
N ALA A 495 3.48 20.73 -14.58
CA ALA A 495 3.49 21.23 -15.94
C ALA A 495 4.72 20.78 -16.74
N LEU A 496 5.88 20.63 -16.10
CA LEU A 496 7.07 20.04 -16.73
C LEU A 496 6.92 18.53 -17.00
N LEU A 497 6.06 17.86 -16.26
CA LEU A 497 5.79 16.42 -16.45
C LEU A 497 4.69 16.17 -17.47
N THR A 498 3.50 16.74 -17.27
CA THR A 498 2.28 16.40 -18.00
C THR A 498 1.59 17.58 -18.70
N GLY A 499 2.15 18.80 -18.60
CA GLY A 499 1.61 19.99 -19.22
C GLY A 499 1.89 20.11 -20.73
N PRO A 500 1.56 21.26 -21.36
CA PRO A 500 1.77 21.51 -22.80
C PRO A 500 3.22 21.35 -23.24
N GLU A 501 4.18 21.77 -22.40
CA GLU A 501 5.61 21.61 -22.62
C GLU A 501 6.19 20.41 -21.85
N GLY A 502 5.29 19.57 -21.32
CA GLY A 502 5.62 18.41 -20.49
C GLY A 502 6.50 17.38 -21.20
N GLN A 503 7.33 16.72 -20.40
CA GLN A 503 8.34 15.76 -20.87
C GLN A 503 7.83 14.33 -20.94
N PHE A 504 6.72 14.01 -20.27
CA PHE A 504 6.03 12.71 -20.23
C PHE A 504 6.98 11.52 -19.93
N PRO A 505 7.79 11.58 -18.86
CA PRO A 505 8.48 10.40 -18.39
C PRO A 505 7.50 9.38 -17.79
N TYR A 506 6.39 9.87 -17.29
CA TYR A 506 5.27 9.10 -16.78
C TYR A 506 3.98 9.55 -17.47
N ILE A 507 3.23 8.60 -18.04
CA ILE A 507 1.97 8.83 -18.73
C ILE A 507 0.84 8.33 -17.83
N PRO A 508 0.09 9.21 -17.15
CA PRO A 508 -1.01 8.81 -16.27
C PRO A 508 -2.13 8.16 -17.08
N LEU A 509 -2.72 7.10 -16.51
CA LEU A 509 -3.84 6.36 -17.11
C LEU A 509 -5.15 6.59 -16.35
N TYR A 510 -5.15 6.28 -15.06
CA TYR A 510 -6.31 6.48 -14.19
C TYR A 510 -5.89 6.67 -12.74
N TRP A 511 -6.75 7.32 -11.97
CA TRP A 511 -6.60 7.41 -10.53
C TRP A 511 -7.17 6.18 -9.86
N ILE A 512 -6.42 5.64 -8.92
CA ILE A 512 -6.73 4.39 -8.23
C ILE A 512 -7.97 4.57 -7.37
N VAL A 513 -8.79 3.54 -7.33
CA VAL A 513 -9.89 3.36 -6.37
C VAL A 513 -9.72 2.04 -5.66
N TYR A 514 -10.33 1.91 -4.49
CA TYR A 514 -10.36 0.68 -3.72
C TYR A 514 -11.77 0.08 -3.75
N PRO A 515 -12.06 -0.82 -4.68
CA PRO A 515 -13.26 -1.64 -4.60
C PRO A 515 -13.09 -2.63 -3.44
N ILE A 516 -14.06 -2.69 -2.55
CA ILE A 516 -14.04 -3.54 -1.35
C ILE A 516 -15.14 -4.58 -1.44
N LEU A 517 -14.79 -5.85 -1.33
CA LEU A 517 -15.73 -6.96 -1.28
C LEU A 517 -15.90 -7.40 0.19
N HIS A 518 -17.13 -7.31 0.71
CA HIS A 518 -17.42 -7.75 2.07
C HIS A 518 -18.89 -8.21 2.22
N LYS A 519 -19.17 -9.04 3.22
CA LYS A 519 -20.54 -9.40 3.58
C LYS A 519 -21.25 -8.21 4.22
N ALA A 520 -22.56 -8.11 4.02
CA ALA A 520 -23.36 -6.98 4.52
C ALA A 520 -23.33 -6.83 6.06
N ASN A 521 -23.04 -7.90 6.78
CA ASN A 521 -22.88 -7.89 8.24
C ASN A 521 -21.49 -7.48 8.74
N VAL A 522 -20.53 -7.28 7.84
CA VAL A 522 -19.22 -6.68 8.16
C VAL A 522 -19.35 -5.18 8.01
N VAL A 523 -19.31 -4.44 9.09
CA VAL A 523 -19.47 -2.98 9.10
C VAL A 523 -18.19 -2.28 9.56
N ASP A 524 -18.03 -1.04 9.14
CA ASP A 524 -16.82 -0.23 9.36
C ASP A 524 -15.55 -0.88 8.75
N TRP A 525 -15.74 -1.63 7.64
CA TRP A 525 -14.67 -2.22 6.81
C TRP A 525 -14.41 -1.32 5.62
N GLU A 526 -13.79 -0.17 5.88
CA GLU A 526 -13.49 0.84 4.87
C GLU A 526 -12.04 1.33 5.05
N PRO A 527 -11.22 1.35 3.99
CA PRO A 527 -9.89 1.93 4.05
C PRO A 527 -9.99 3.47 4.01
N ASN A 528 -8.96 4.14 4.50
CA ASN A 528 -8.76 5.55 4.18
C ASN A 528 -8.22 5.71 2.74
N LEU A 529 -8.00 6.96 2.30
CA LEU A 529 -7.48 7.24 0.95
C LEU A 529 -6.08 6.68 0.66
N LEU A 530 -5.35 6.20 1.68
CA LEU A 530 -4.04 5.54 1.58
C LEU A 530 -4.13 4.01 1.75
N ASP A 531 -5.32 3.42 1.54
CA ASP A 531 -5.57 1.97 1.67
C ASP A 531 -5.26 1.37 3.05
N GLN A 532 -5.47 2.15 4.11
CA GLN A 532 -5.23 1.70 5.48
C GLN A 532 -6.56 1.43 6.18
N PHE A 533 -6.72 0.23 6.74
CA PHE A 533 -7.89 -0.19 7.51
C PHE A 533 -7.71 0.11 9.01
N ASP A 534 -8.73 0.67 9.64
CA ASP A 534 -8.79 0.78 11.11
C ASP A 534 -9.43 -0.49 11.72
N TRP A 535 -8.62 -1.49 11.97
CA TRP A 535 -9.02 -2.78 12.53
C TRP A 535 -9.74 -2.68 13.89
N THR A 536 -9.61 -1.55 14.58
CA THR A 536 -10.25 -1.35 15.89
C THR A 536 -11.73 -1.03 15.79
N LYS A 537 -12.17 -0.52 14.62
CA LYS A 537 -13.57 -0.14 14.36
C LYS A 537 -14.40 -1.27 13.79
N VAL A 538 -13.77 -2.23 13.10
CA VAL A 538 -14.48 -3.30 12.39
C VAL A 538 -15.39 -4.10 13.31
N ARG A 539 -16.63 -4.30 12.89
CA ARG A 539 -17.66 -5.03 13.64
C ARG A 539 -18.33 -6.09 12.76
N ILE A 540 -18.78 -7.16 13.39
CA ILE A 540 -19.66 -8.15 12.77
C ILE A 540 -21.04 -7.99 13.40
N GLU A 541 -22.02 -7.56 12.62
CA GLU A 541 -23.40 -7.48 13.06
C GLU A 541 -24.06 -8.87 12.94
N GLN A 542 -24.92 -9.21 13.88
CA GLN A 542 -25.69 -10.45 13.79
C GLN A 542 -26.79 -10.29 12.73
N GLU A 543 -26.91 -11.26 11.85
CA GLU A 543 -28.05 -11.31 10.93
C GLU A 543 -29.33 -11.41 11.77
N GLY A 544 -30.20 -10.39 11.65
CA GLY A 544 -31.44 -10.27 12.40
C GLY A 544 -32.52 -11.28 11.98
#